data_17f265a58651de12076461a36597dffc
#
_entry.id   17f265a58651de12076461a36597dffc
#
_cell.length_a   1.000
_cell.length_b   1.000
_cell.length_c   1.000
_cell.angle_alpha   90.00
_cell.angle_beta   90.00
_cell.angle_gamma   90.00
#
_symmetry.space_group_name_H-M   'P 1'
#
loop_
_entity.id
_entity.type
_entity.pdbx_description
1 polymer ?
#
loop_
_entity_poly.entity_id
_entity_poly.type
_entity_poly.pdbx_seq_one_letter_code
_entity_poly.pdbx_strand_id
1 'polypeptide(L)'
;MVLSLNEIRNRARKFSKDWKEEDRERAEKDTFWNEFFYVFGITRKRVATFEKPVKKLNNKTGFIDLFWKGNLLVEHKSKGKDLEAAFEQATDYFHGLKEEELPRYVLVSDFQRFRLYDLEEDITHEFLIEELSSKIELFGFISGYEKRNILEEDPVNIKAAELMGALHDQLESFGYKGHYLERYLVRLLFCLFADDAEI
;
A
#
# COMPACT_ATOMS: atom_id res chain seq x y z
N MET A 1 -11.59 6.70 -15.95
CA MET A 1 -10.57 6.29 -16.94
C MET A 1 -9.26 6.23 -16.20
N VAL A 2 -8.55 5.10 -16.26
CA VAL A 2 -7.23 4.95 -15.63
C VAL A 2 -6.21 5.69 -16.48
N LEU A 3 -5.38 6.55 -15.87
CA LEU A 3 -4.35 7.30 -16.60
C LEU A 3 -3.20 6.37 -17.00
N SER A 4 -2.54 6.66 -18.13
CA SER A 4 -1.30 5.97 -18.49
C SER A 4 -0.15 6.36 -17.55
N LEU A 5 0.84 5.47 -17.37
CA LEU A 5 2.04 5.78 -16.57
C LEU A 5 2.80 7.02 -17.08
N ASN A 6 2.81 7.24 -18.41
CA ASN A 6 3.44 8.45 -18.97
C ASN A 6 2.69 9.72 -18.58
N GLU A 7 1.36 9.68 -18.57
CA GLU A 7 0.54 10.82 -18.14
C GLU A 7 0.76 11.10 -16.63
N ILE A 8 0.80 10.06 -15.80
CA ILE A 8 1.10 10.20 -14.37
C ILE A 8 2.50 10.83 -14.17
N ARG A 9 3.53 10.37 -14.90
CA ARG A 9 4.87 10.96 -14.85
C ARG A 9 4.88 12.44 -15.22
N ASN A 10 4.15 12.82 -16.26
CA ASN A 10 4.08 14.21 -16.69
C ASN A 10 3.40 15.10 -15.64
N ARG A 11 2.31 14.62 -15.04
CA ARG A 11 1.64 15.31 -13.94
C ARG A 11 2.52 15.41 -12.71
N ALA A 12 3.25 14.34 -12.36
CA ALA A 12 4.19 14.33 -11.23
C ALA A 12 5.31 15.39 -11.43
N ARG A 13 5.87 15.52 -12.65
CA ARG A 13 6.86 16.57 -12.95
C ARG A 13 6.31 17.98 -12.76
N LYS A 14 5.07 18.20 -13.25
CA LYS A 14 4.40 19.49 -13.05
C LYS A 14 4.18 19.78 -11.57
N PHE A 15 3.59 18.83 -10.85
CA PHE A 15 3.36 18.92 -9.41
C PHE A 15 4.64 19.24 -8.65
N SER A 16 5.74 18.51 -8.92
CA SER A 16 7.03 18.76 -8.28
C SER A 16 7.55 20.18 -8.54
N LYS A 17 7.38 20.69 -9.77
CA LYS A 17 7.80 22.04 -10.12
C LYS A 17 6.97 23.11 -9.40
N ASP A 18 5.67 22.88 -9.27
CA ASP A 18 4.74 23.85 -8.68
C ASP A 18 4.92 23.95 -7.16
N TRP A 19 5.31 22.84 -6.51
CA TRP A 19 5.35 22.72 -5.06
C TRP A 19 6.74 22.75 -4.40
N LYS A 20 7.83 22.62 -5.12
CA LYS A 20 9.19 22.50 -4.56
C LYS A 20 9.64 23.68 -3.70
N GLU A 21 9.09 24.88 -3.90
CA GLU A 21 9.43 26.09 -3.16
C GLU A 21 8.38 26.42 -2.07
N GLU A 22 7.31 25.61 -1.93
CA GLU A 22 6.26 25.89 -0.94
C GLU A 22 6.71 25.48 0.46
N ASP A 23 6.36 26.28 1.46
CA ASP A 23 6.69 26.08 2.87
C ASP A 23 5.52 26.38 3.83
N ARG A 24 4.40 26.92 3.34
CA ARG A 24 3.24 27.36 4.12
C ARG A 24 2.29 26.19 4.44
N GLU A 25 2.71 25.32 5.35
CA GLU A 25 1.94 24.12 5.74
C GLU A 25 0.47 24.41 6.01
N ARG A 26 0.17 25.37 6.89
CA ARG A 26 -1.19 25.62 7.35
C ARG A 26 -2.12 26.18 6.26
N ALA A 27 -1.57 26.89 5.28
CA ALA A 27 -2.36 27.48 4.19
C ALA A 27 -2.58 26.52 3.03
N GLU A 28 -1.57 25.68 2.74
CA GLU A 28 -1.50 24.97 1.46
C GLU A 28 -1.57 23.43 1.57
N LYS A 29 -1.52 22.87 2.79
CA LYS A 29 -1.53 21.43 3.03
C LYS A 29 -2.66 20.71 2.28
N ASP A 30 -3.88 21.21 2.39
CA ASP A 30 -5.05 20.57 1.78
C ASP A 30 -5.02 20.65 0.25
N THR A 31 -4.54 21.77 -0.29
CA THR A 31 -4.35 21.97 -1.73
C THR A 31 -3.29 21.02 -2.26
N PHE A 32 -2.15 20.94 -1.59
CA PHE A 32 -1.06 20.03 -1.91
C PHE A 32 -1.55 18.57 -2.03
N TRP A 33 -2.27 18.08 -1.04
CA TRP A 33 -2.76 16.69 -1.07
C TRP A 33 -3.88 16.49 -2.09
N ASN A 34 -4.74 17.45 -2.34
CA ASN A 34 -5.71 17.37 -3.43
C ASN A 34 -5.02 17.25 -4.80
N GLU A 35 -3.98 18.04 -5.04
CA GLU A 35 -3.20 18.01 -6.28
C GLU A 35 -2.33 16.76 -6.39
N PHE A 36 -1.75 16.27 -5.28
CA PHE A 36 -1.03 15.01 -5.24
C PHE A 36 -1.89 13.85 -5.73
N PHE A 37 -3.12 13.71 -5.21
CA PHE A 37 -4.04 12.67 -5.69
C PHE A 37 -4.42 12.86 -7.15
N TYR A 38 -4.53 14.11 -7.60
CA TYR A 38 -4.82 14.43 -9.01
C TYR A 38 -3.70 13.99 -9.96
N VAL A 39 -2.45 13.94 -9.52
CA VAL A 39 -1.33 13.34 -10.30
C VAL A 39 -1.70 11.94 -10.75
N PHE A 40 -2.32 11.15 -9.89
CA PHE A 40 -2.72 9.76 -10.16
C PHE A 40 -4.13 9.63 -10.78
N GLY A 41 -4.76 10.75 -11.13
CA GLY A 41 -6.10 10.74 -11.74
C GLY A 41 -7.25 10.51 -10.75
N ILE A 42 -7.00 10.61 -9.47
CA ILE A 42 -7.97 10.39 -8.40
C ILE A 42 -8.37 11.74 -7.77
N THR A 43 -9.67 11.91 -7.54
CA THR A 43 -10.16 13.00 -6.71
C THR A 43 -10.10 12.58 -5.25
N ARG A 44 -9.24 13.20 -4.44
CA ARG A 44 -9.03 12.85 -3.03
C ARG A 44 -10.34 12.66 -2.25
N LYS A 45 -11.33 13.54 -2.43
CA LYS A 45 -12.64 13.46 -1.74
C LYS A 45 -13.38 12.13 -1.93
N ARG A 46 -13.06 11.36 -2.96
CA ARG A 46 -13.71 10.06 -3.23
C ARG A 46 -13.13 8.93 -2.40
N VAL A 47 -11.92 9.07 -1.91
CA VAL A 47 -11.17 7.99 -1.26
C VAL A 47 -10.71 8.34 0.15
N ALA A 48 -10.45 9.62 0.46
CA ALA A 48 -9.87 10.04 1.72
C ALA A 48 -10.52 11.30 2.31
N THR A 49 -10.43 11.45 3.62
CA THR A 49 -10.92 12.61 4.39
C THR A 49 -9.76 13.36 5.01
N PHE A 50 -9.90 14.68 5.16
CA PHE A 50 -8.99 15.50 5.96
C PHE A 50 -9.45 15.60 7.41
N GLU A 51 -8.49 15.87 8.31
CA GLU A 51 -8.72 16.20 9.72
C GLU A 51 -9.61 15.17 10.42
N LYS A 52 -9.35 13.86 10.20
CA LYS A 52 -10.10 12.80 10.91
C LYS A 52 -9.79 12.86 12.40
N PRO A 53 -10.77 13.11 13.30
CA PRO A 53 -10.55 13.07 14.72
C PRO A 53 -10.32 11.64 15.21
N VAL A 54 -9.30 11.43 16.05
CA VAL A 54 -8.93 10.15 16.63
C VAL A 54 -8.60 10.33 18.10
N LYS A 55 -8.96 9.36 18.93
CA LYS A 55 -8.53 9.31 20.34
C LYS A 55 -7.14 8.67 20.44
N LYS A 56 -6.19 9.40 21.01
CA LYS A 56 -4.85 8.89 21.33
C LYS A 56 -4.84 8.10 22.64
N LEU A 57 -3.76 7.34 22.90
CA LEU A 57 -3.56 6.59 24.14
C LEU A 57 -3.76 7.43 25.42
N ASN A 58 -3.38 8.70 25.38
CA ASN A 58 -3.53 9.62 26.51
C ASN A 58 -4.93 10.24 26.66
N ASN A 59 -5.95 9.69 25.97
CA ASN A 59 -7.33 10.17 25.89
C ASN A 59 -7.52 11.56 25.26
N LYS A 60 -6.46 12.18 24.74
CA LYS A 60 -6.60 13.43 23.98
C LYS A 60 -7.09 13.14 22.57
N THR A 61 -7.87 14.06 22.02
CA THR A 61 -8.26 14.00 20.60
C THR A 61 -7.09 14.54 19.76
N GLY A 62 -6.64 13.74 18.80
CA GLY A 62 -5.76 14.16 17.73
C GLY A 62 -6.52 14.22 16.42
N PHE A 63 -5.90 14.79 15.38
CA PHE A 63 -6.46 14.88 14.05
C PHE A 63 -5.46 14.33 13.04
N ILE A 64 -5.87 13.35 12.25
CA ILE A 64 -5.08 12.83 11.15
C ILE A 64 -5.21 13.79 9.98
N ASP A 65 -4.11 14.28 9.44
CA ASP A 65 -4.12 15.26 8.35
C ASP A 65 -4.88 14.78 7.12
N LEU A 66 -4.61 13.55 6.67
CA LEU A 66 -5.40 12.89 5.62
C LEU A 66 -5.51 11.40 5.92
N PHE A 67 -6.72 10.87 5.77
CA PHE A 67 -7.02 9.47 6.06
C PHE A 67 -7.83 8.80 4.97
N TRP A 68 -7.28 7.72 4.42
CA TRP A 68 -7.94 6.78 3.53
C TRP A 68 -8.04 5.42 4.24
N LYS A 69 -9.23 5.14 4.76
CA LYS A 69 -9.52 3.94 5.55
C LYS A 69 -8.95 2.67 4.93
N GLY A 70 -8.20 1.88 5.71
CA GLY A 70 -7.60 0.61 5.30
C GLY A 70 -6.45 0.74 4.29
N ASN A 71 -6.07 1.96 3.89
CA ASN A 71 -5.11 2.12 2.80
C ASN A 71 -3.96 3.09 3.16
N LEU A 72 -4.27 4.36 3.43
CA LEU A 72 -3.25 5.39 3.59
C LEU A 72 -3.58 6.33 4.75
N LEU A 73 -2.60 6.57 5.61
CA LEU A 73 -2.58 7.67 6.56
C LEU A 73 -1.48 8.64 6.18
N VAL A 74 -1.79 9.93 6.15
CA VAL A 74 -0.81 10.98 5.88
C VAL A 74 -0.67 11.88 7.09
N GLU A 75 0.57 12.19 7.44
CA GLU A 75 0.95 13.24 8.38
C GLU A 75 1.83 14.25 7.66
N HIS A 76 1.44 15.52 7.69
CA HIS A 76 2.15 16.59 6.99
C HIS A 76 2.81 17.54 8.00
N LYS A 77 4.00 18.00 7.69
CA LYS A 77 4.80 18.88 8.53
C LYS A 77 5.28 20.10 7.77
N SER A 78 5.59 21.15 8.51
CA SER A 78 6.32 22.30 7.96
C SER A 78 7.69 21.87 7.45
N LYS A 79 8.18 22.53 6.42
CA LYS A 79 9.48 22.31 5.79
C LYS A 79 10.62 22.16 6.80
N GLY A 80 11.41 21.11 6.62
CA GLY A 80 12.60 20.83 7.42
C GLY A 80 12.34 20.19 8.78
N LYS A 81 11.08 19.84 9.10
CA LYS A 81 10.76 19.12 10.33
C LYS A 81 11.21 17.66 10.26
N ASP A 82 11.34 17.05 11.43
CA ASP A 82 11.72 15.65 11.56
C ASP A 82 10.57 14.75 11.06
N LEU A 83 10.83 13.97 10.00
CA LEU A 83 9.87 13.05 9.42
C LEU A 83 9.74 11.75 10.25
N GLU A 84 10.76 11.39 11.05
CA GLU A 84 10.64 10.26 11.97
C GLU A 84 9.66 10.56 13.10
N ALA A 85 9.82 11.72 13.74
CA ALA A 85 8.87 12.18 14.75
C ALA A 85 7.44 12.34 14.21
N ALA A 86 7.30 12.65 12.91
CA ALA A 86 6.00 12.70 12.25
C ALA A 86 5.43 11.29 12.04
N PHE A 87 6.24 10.30 11.73
CA PHE A 87 5.82 8.90 11.64
C PHE A 87 5.39 8.36 13.01
N GLU A 88 6.16 8.62 14.07
CA GLU A 88 5.75 8.26 15.44
C GLU A 88 4.39 8.88 15.81
N GLN A 89 4.17 10.15 15.43
CA GLN A 89 2.86 10.79 15.63
C GLN A 89 1.76 10.11 14.83
N ALA A 90 2.01 9.69 13.59
CA ALA A 90 1.05 9.00 12.73
C ALA A 90 0.66 7.64 13.31
N THR A 91 1.63 6.87 13.82
CA THR A 91 1.39 5.54 14.42
C THR A 91 0.67 5.64 15.77
N ASP A 92 0.86 6.73 16.53
CA ASP A 92 0.13 6.99 17.78
C ASP A 92 -1.40 7.10 17.58
N TYR A 93 -1.85 7.40 16.35
CA TYR A 93 -3.26 7.41 15.98
C TYR A 93 -3.87 6.02 15.82
N PHE A 94 -3.07 4.96 15.59
CA PHE A 94 -3.58 3.60 15.34
C PHE A 94 -4.41 3.07 16.49
N HIS A 95 -4.08 3.41 17.73
CA HIS A 95 -4.84 3.04 18.92
C HIS A 95 -6.29 3.53 18.94
N GLY A 96 -6.59 4.57 18.19
CA GLY A 96 -7.94 5.16 18.08
C GLY A 96 -8.69 4.72 16.82
N LEU A 97 -8.08 3.87 15.99
CA LEU A 97 -8.68 3.29 14.81
C LEU A 97 -9.16 1.87 15.09
N LYS A 98 -10.19 1.44 14.36
CA LYS A 98 -10.59 0.03 14.37
C LYS A 98 -9.60 -0.77 13.51
N GLU A 99 -9.47 -2.06 13.78
CA GLU A 99 -8.59 -2.96 13.03
C GLU A 99 -8.83 -2.87 11.51
N GLU A 100 -10.09 -2.89 11.08
CA GLU A 100 -10.49 -2.73 9.66
C GLU A 100 -10.21 -1.35 9.05
N GLU A 101 -9.80 -0.38 9.86
CA GLU A 101 -9.46 0.98 9.43
C GLU A 101 -7.95 1.21 9.37
N LEU A 102 -7.15 0.31 9.95
CA LEU A 102 -5.69 0.45 9.98
C LEU A 102 -5.14 0.59 8.55
N PRO A 103 -4.30 1.59 8.30
CA PRO A 103 -3.76 1.83 6.98
C PRO A 103 -2.62 0.84 6.69
N ARG A 104 -2.52 0.38 5.43
CA ARG A 104 -1.33 -0.33 4.96
C ARG A 104 -0.14 0.62 4.82
N TYR A 105 -0.38 1.84 4.33
CA TYR A 105 0.67 2.81 4.06
C TYR A 105 0.59 3.99 5.02
N VAL A 106 1.76 4.46 5.50
CA VAL A 106 1.91 5.76 6.14
C VAL A 106 2.80 6.63 5.27
N LEU A 107 2.33 7.83 4.95
CA LEU A 107 3.07 8.79 4.15
C LEU A 107 3.30 10.07 4.96
N VAL A 108 4.55 10.41 5.16
CA VAL A 108 4.95 11.64 5.84
C VAL A 108 5.59 12.59 4.84
N SER A 109 5.26 13.87 4.88
CA SER A 109 5.83 14.87 3.98
C SER A 109 5.99 16.23 4.65
N ASP A 110 6.94 17.02 4.15
CA ASP A 110 7.14 18.43 4.48
C ASP A 110 7.17 19.32 3.22
N PHE A 111 6.34 19.01 2.22
CA PHE A 111 6.32 19.52 0.85
C PHE A 111 7.50 19.07 0.00
N GLN A 112 8.71 19.06 0.52
CA GLN A 112 9.94 18.79 -0.24
C GLN A 112 10.39 17.35 -0.17
N ARG A 113 10.12 16.67 0.95
CA ARG A 113 10.49 15.28 1.19
C ARG A 113 9.24 14.45 1.38
N PHE A 114 9.31 13.25 0.86
CA PHE A 114 8.33 12.20 1.08
C PHE A 114 9.02 11.03 1.76
N ARG A 115 8.38 10.49 2.79
CA ARG A 115 8.77 9.22 3.37
C ARG A 115 7.52 8.32 3.43
N LEU A 116 7.52 7.28 2.62
CA LEU A 116 6.46 6.29 2.51
C LEU A 116 6.87 5.01 3.22
N TYR A 117 6.04 4.58 4.15
CA TYR A 117 6.17 3.32 4.87
C TYR A 117 5.11 2.35 4.34
N ASP A 118 5.53 1.17 3.86
CA ASP A 118 4.65 0.03 3.65
C ASP A 118 4.71 -0.85 4.90
N LEU A 119 3.63 -0.87 5.67
CA LEU A 119 3.58 -1.56 6.97
C LEU A 119 3.41 -3.08 6.83
N GLU A 120 2.97 -3.58 5.68
CA GLU A 120 2.87 -5.01 5.41
C GLU A 120 4.23 -5.61 5.01
N GLU A 121 4.99 -4.88 4.18
CA GLU A 121 6.29 -5.34 3.67
C GLU A 121 7.47 -4.91 4.56
N ASP A 122 7.20 -4.06 5.58
CA ASP A 122 8.22 -3.44 6.46
C ASP A 122 9.32 -2.69 5.65
N ILE A 123 8.88 -1.97 4.60
CA ILE A 123 9.77 -1.23 3.71
C ILE A 123 9.52 0.26 3.84
N THR A 124 10.61 1.03 3.88
CA THR A 124 10.57 2.50 3.90
C THR A 124 11.25 3.07 2.67
N HIS A 125 10.57 4.01 2.02
CA HIS A 125 11.11 4.78 0.90
C HIS A 125 11.16 6.26 1.24
N GLU A 126 12.33 6.89 1.14
CA GLU A 126 12.49 8.34 1.27
C GLU A 126 13.03 8.94 -0.03
N PHE A 127 12.47 10.06 -0.46
CA PHE A 127 12.87 10.75 -1.68
C PHE A 127 12.43 12.22 -1.67
N LEU A 128 13.05 13.03 -2.52
CA LEU A 128 12.69 14.44 -2.70
C LEU A 128 11.50 14.58 -3.66
N ILE A 129 10.76 15.68 -3.57
CA ILE A 129 9.62 15.97 -4.43
C ILE A 129 10.02 15.96 -5.92
N GLU A 130 11.24 16.38 -6.26
CA GLU A 130 11.77 16.36 -7.62
C GLU A 130 11.90 14.95 -8.20
N GLU A 131 12.04 13.96 -7.33
CA GLU A 131 12.16 12.55 -7.72
C GLU A 131 10.80 11.87 -7.91
N LEU A 132 9.69 12.51 -7.53
CA LEU A 132 8.34 11.92 -7.56
C LEU A 132 8.03 11.27 -8.93
N SER A 133 8.43 11.91 -10.03
CA SER A 133 8.15 11.38 -11.37
C SER A 133 8.84 10.04 -11.67
N SER A 134 9.93 9.72 -10.97
CA SER A 134 10.63 8.43 -11.04
C SER A 134 10.12 7.42 -10.02
N LYS A 135 9.40 7.88 -9.00
CA LYS A 135 8.89 7.08 -7.87
C LYS A 135 7.38 6.84 -7.93
N ILE A 136 6.71 7.17 -9.04
CA ILE A 136 5.24 7.02 -9.18
C ILE A 136 4.76 5.59 -8.96
N GLU A 137 5.61 4.59 -9.21
CA GLU A 137 5.28 3.18 -9.03
C GLU A 137 5.04 2.82 -7.56
N LEU A 138 5.67 3.53 -6.61
CA LEU A 138 5.43 3.37 -5.17
C LEU A 138 3.99 3.72 -4.77
N PHE A 139 3.30 4.53 -5.58
CA PHE A 139 1.93 4.97 -5.38
C PHE A 139 0.92 4.25 -6.29
N GLY A 140 1.29 3.08 -6.80
CA GLY A 140 0.43 2.25 -7.65
C GLY A 140 -0.93 1.97 -7.00
N PHE A 141 -0.97 1.83 -5.68
CA PHE A 141 -2.20 1.65 -4.90
C PHE A 141 -3.20 2.82 -5.04
N ILE A 142 -2.74 4.04 -5.32
CA ILE A 142 -3.63 5.20 -5.54
C ILE A 142 -4.32 5.09 -6.90
N SER A 143 -3.58 4.69 -7.93
CA SER A 143 -4.08 4.65 -9.32
C SER A 143 -4.70 3.32 -9.73
N GLY A 144 -4.68 2.31 -8.84
CA GLY A 144 -5.08 0.94 -9.15
C GLY A 144 -4.05 0.19 -10.01
N TYR A 145 -2.86 0.74 -10.18
CA TYR A 145 -1.68 0.05 -10.72
C TYR A 145 -0.88 -0.58 -9.57
N GLU A 146 -1.51 -1.34 -8.72
CA GLU A 146 -0.72 -2.19 -7.83
C GLU A 146 0.14 -3.08 -8.72
N LYS A 147 1.47 -2.98 -8.58
CA LYS A 147 2.28 -4.15 -8.84
C LYS A 147 1.67 -5.21 -7.92
N ARG A 148 0.88 -6.14 -8.47
CA ARG A 148 0.91 -7.45 -7.87
C ARG A 148 2.40 -7.78 -7.87
N ASN A 149 3.03 -7.69 -6.70
CA ASN A 149 4.17 -8.52 -6.44
C ASN A 149 3.59 -9.91 -6.70
N ILE A 150 3.81 -10.41 -7.90
CA ILE A 150 4.00 -11.83 -8.09
C ILE A 150 5.26 -12.00 -7.24
N LEU A 151 5.06 -12.27 -5.93
CA LEU A 151 6.07 -12.88 -5.10
C LEU A 151 6.62 -13.94 -6.04
N GLU A 152 7.92 -13.86 -6.37
CA GLU A 152 8.59 -14.98 -7.01
C GLU A 152 8.09 -16.16 -6.20
N GLU A 153 7.26 -17.00 -6.84
CA GLU A 153 6.55 -18.06 -6.12
C GLU A 153 7.63 -18.76 -5.34
N ASP A 154 7.48 -18.82 -4.02
CA ASP A 154 8.47 -19.40 -3.13
C ASP A 154 8.95 -20.70 -3.81
N PRO A 155 10.26 -20.92 -4.02
CA PRO A 155 10.77 -22.12 -4.69
C PRO A 155 10.15 -23.40 -4.14
N VAL A 156 9.70 -23.39 -2.87
CA VAL A 156 8.91 -24.45 -2.23
C VAL A 156 7.54 -24.61 -2.87
N ASN A 157 6.84 -23.50 -3.19
CA ASN A 157 5.52 -23.56 -3.84
C ASN A 157 5.63 -24.05 -5.29
N ILE A 158 6.65 -23.63 -6.03
CA ILE A 158 6.93 -24.15 -7.38
C ILE A 158 7.18 -25.66 -7.31
N LYS A 159 8.03 -26.11 -6.39
CA LYS A 159 8.34 -27.52 -6.20
C LYS A 159 7.13 -28.34 -5.76
N ALA A 160 6.28 -27.80 -4.90
CA ALA A 160 5.03 -28.45 -4.50
C ALA A 160 4.06 -28.60 -5.68
N ALA A 161 3.94 -27.56 -6.53
CA ALA A 161 3.12 -27.62 -7.75
C ALA A 161 3.65 -28.66 -8.76
N GLU A 162 4.97 -28.73 -8.96
CA GLU A 162 5.61 -29.75 -9.81
C GLU A 162 5.36 -31.17 -9.30
N LEU A 163 5.50 -31.41 -7.99
CA LEU A 163 5.24 -32.72 -7.38
C LEU A 163 3.76 -33.12 -7.49
N MET A 164 2.84 -32.18 -7.32
CA MET A 164 1.42 -32.44 -7.49
C MET A 164 1.06 -32.75 -8.96
N GLY A 165 1.70 -32.04 -9.90
CA GLY A 165 1.57 -32.34 -11.33
C GLY A 165 2.06 -33.76 -11.68
N ALA A 166 3.23 -34.13 -11.19
CA ALA A 166 3.81 -35.45 -11.37
C ALA A 166 2.93 -36.57 -10.76
N LEU A 167 2.35 -36.33 -9.58
CA LEU A 167 1.42 -37.26 -8.93
C LEU A 167 0.12 -37.38 -9.74
N HIS A 168 -0.41 -36.27 -10.26
CA HIS A 168 -1.58 -36.30 -11.16
C HIS A 168 -1.33 -37.17 -12.37
N ASP A 169 -0.21 -36.96 -13.07
CA ASP A 169 0.13 -37.70 -14.29
C ASP A 169 0.33 -39.21 -14.03
N GLN A 170 0.94 -39.56 -12.90
CA GLN A 170 1.08 -40.95 -12.48
C GLN A 170 -0.28 -41.60 -12.22
N LEU A 171 -1.17 -40.95 -11.48
CA LEU A 171 -2.49 -41.48 -11.20
C LEU A 171 -3.32 -41.58 -12.47
N GLU A 172 -3.20 -40.62 -13.39
CA GLU A 172 -3.86 -40.72 -14.70
C GLU A 172 -3.37 -41.90 -15.51
N SER A 173 -2.05 -42.20 -15.47
CA SER A 173 -1.46 -43.37 -16.13
C SER A 173 -1.99 -44.72 -15.59
N PHE A 174 -2.37 -44.76 -14.29
CA PHE A 174 -3.02 -45.93 -13.67
C PHE A 174 -4.52 -46.01 -13.93
N GLY A 175 -5.08 -45.10 -14.73
CA GLY A 175 -6.48 -45.14 -15.16
C GLY A 175 -7.44 -44.29 -14.32
N TYR A 176 -6.95 -43.56 -13.32
CA TYR A 176 -7.75 -42.60 -12.58
C TYR A 176 -7.87 -41.31 -13.40
N LYS A 177 -9.12 -40.91 -13.77
CA LYS A 177 -9.33 -39.77 -14.68
C LYS A 177 -10.48 -38.89 -14.25
N GLY A 178 -10.42 -37.61 -14.70
CA GLY A 178 -11.49 -36.66 -14.63
C GLY A 178 -11.74 -36.12 -13.21
N HIS A 179 -12.93 -35.59 -13.00
CA HIS A 179 -13.30 -34.86 -11.81
C HIS A 179 -13.10 -35.60 -10.47
N TYR A 180 -13.13 -36.92 -10.46
CA TYR A 180 -12.84 -37.70 -9.25
C TYR A 180 -11.36 -37.63 -8.86
N LEU A 181 -10.44 -37.68 -9.83
CA LEU A 181 -9.02 -37.52 -9.59
C LEU A 181 -8.70 -36.11 -9.05
N GLU A 182 -9.25 -35.08 -9.69
CA GLU A 182 -9.08 -33.68 -9.27
C GLU A 182 -9.55 -33.47 -7.81
N ARG A 183 -10.76 -33.96 -7.49
CA ARG A 183 -11.29 -33.87 -6.11
C ARG A 183 -10.45 -34.63 -5.10
N TYR A 184 -9.89 -35.76 -5.48
CA TYR A 184 -9.00 -36.54 -4.61
C TYR A 184 -7.72 -35.73 -4.31
N LEU A 185 -7.08 -35.19 -5.34
CA LEU A 185 -5.85 -34.40 -5.19
C LEU A 185 -6.06 -33.12 -4.36
N VAL A 186 -7.16 -32.41 -4.58
CA VAL A 186 -7.52 -31.23 -3.78
C VAL A 186 -7.72 -31.60 -2.30
N ARG A 187 -8.39 -32.73 -2.01
CA ARG A 187 -8.56 -33.19 -0.62
C ARG A 187 -7.25 -33.62 0.02
N LEU A 188 -6.39 -34.29 -0.75
CA LEU A 188 -5.06 -34.70 -0.29
C LEU A 188 -4.21 -33.46 0.07
N LEU A 189 -4.20 -32.46 -0.82
CA LEU A 189 -3.50 -31.19 -0.58
C LEU A 189 -4.02 -30.50 0.67
N PHE A 190 -5.35 -30.44 0.85
CA PHE A 190 -5.94 -29.85 2.05
C PHE A 190 -5.56 -30.60 3.32
N CYS A 191 -5.55 -31.94 3.31
CA CYS A 191 -5.13 -32.74 4.46
C CYS A 191 -3.66 -32.49 4.81
N LEU A 192 -2.78 -32.43 3.81
CA LEU A 192 -1.35 -32.14 4.01
C LEU A 192 -1.13 -30.73 4.60
N PHE A 193 -1.87 -29.74 4.09
CA PHE A 193 -1.82 -28.38 4.60
C PHE A 193 -2.35 -28.27 6.04
N ALA A 194 -3.47 -28.96 6.35
CA ALA A 194 -4.05 -28.96 7.69
C ALA A 194 -3.13 -29.61 8.73
N ASP A 195 -2.41 -30.69 8.35
CA ASP A 195 -1.43 -31.40 9.20
C ASP A 195 -0.21 -30.49 9.48
N ASP A 196 0.30 -29.78 8.46
CA ASP A 196 1.43 -28.85 8.60
C ASP A 196 1.06 -27.59 9.42
N ALA A 197 -0.19 -27.12 9.33
CA ALA A 197 -0.71 -25.97 10.07
C ALA A 197 -1.21 -26.30 11.49
N GLU A 198 -1.11 -27.57 11.93
CA GLU A 198 -1.61 -28.06 13.23
C GLU A 198 -3.11 -27.76 13.49
N ILE A 199 -3.94 -27.78 12.42
CA ILE A 199 -5.39 -27.52 12.46
C ILE A 199 -6.19 -28.85 12.56
#